data_c7399710bc20a8fa44dfbe5d9fe0b8f6
#
_entry.id   c7399710bc20a8fa44dfbe5d9fe0b8f6
#
_cell.length_a   1.000
_cell.length_b   1.000
_cell.length_c   1.000
_cell.angle_alpha   90.00
_cell.angle_beta   90.00
_cell.angle_gamma   90.00
#
_symmetry.space_group_name_H-M   'P 1'
#
loop_
_entity.id
_entity.type
_entity.pdbx_description
1 polymer ?
#
loop_
_entity_poly.entity_id
_entity_poly.type
_entity_poly.pdbx_seq_one_letter_code
_entity_poly.pdbx_strand_id
1 'polypeptide(L)'
;MYFYNLIELTLIHLTNKVKESVMEGVVKWFNFQKGYGFITPTGDEKDVFVHKTSLEKNGIRTLTEGQKVTFEVAVNKGKSSAVNIKLT
;
A
#
# COMPACT_ATOMS: atom_id res chain seq x y z
N MET A 1 13.56 -5.36 34.72
CA MET A 1 12.49 -5.91 34.03
C MET A 1 11.71 -4.91 33.28
N TYR A 2 11.35 -3.85 33.88
CA TYR A 2 10.63 -2.90 33.18
C TYR A 2 11.38 -2.11 32.19
N PHE A 3 12.69 -2.12 32.26
CA PHE A 3 13.44 -1.52 31.26
C PHE A 3 13.30 -2.18 29.97
N TYR A 4 13.29 -3.50 29.98
CA TYR A 4 13.15 -4.13 28.72
C TYR A 4 11.75 -4.01 28.25
N ASN A 5 10.80 -3.76 29.11
CA ASN A 5 9.49 -3.44 28.66
C ASN A 5 9.47 -2.13 27.90
N LEU A 6 10.25 -1.16 28.35
CA LEU A 6 10.32 0.08 27.63
C LEU A 6 10.93 -0.12 26.26
N ILE A 7 11.92 -0.98 26.17
CA ILE A 7 12.52 -1.27 24.89
C ILE A 7 11.50 -1.91 23.99
N GLU A 8 10.72 -2.80 24.52
CA GLU A 8 9.69 -3.45 23.74
C GLU A 8 8.68 -2.45 23.24
N LEU A 9 8.31 -1.50 24.08
CA LEU A 9 7.38 -0.49 23.68
C LEU A 9 7.94 0.36 22.54
N THR A 10 9.23 0.62 22.60
CA THR A 10 9.85 1.37 21.54
C THR A 10 9.79 0.62 20.22
N LEU A 11 10.04 -0.66 20.26
CA LEU A 11 9.96 -1.47 19.06
C LEU A 11 8.53 -1.53 18.54
N ILE A 12 7.58 -1.62 19.42
CA ILE A 12 6.20 -1.62 19.04
C ILE A 12 5.83 -0.31 18.37
N HIS A 13 6.36 0.77 18.88
CA HIS A 13 6.15 2.07 18.28
C HIS A 13 6.61 2.10 16.83
N LEU A 14 7.79 1.59 16.55
CA LEU A 14 8.28 1.54 15.18
C LEU A 14 7.39 0.68 14.32
N THR A 15 6.93 -0.43 14.85
CA THR A 15 6.05 -1.30 14.12
C THR A 15 4.73 -0.59 13.83
N ASN A 16 4.24 0.17 14.78
CA ASN A 16 3.00 0.91 14.57
C ASN A 16 3.13 1.94 13.47
N LYS A 17 4.28 2.59 13.36
CA LYS A 17 4.47 3.52 12.29
C LYS A 17 4.34 2.84 10.94
N VAL A 18 4.89 1.65 10.81
CA VAL A 18 4.78 0.91 9.58
C VAL A 18 3.32 0.57 9.32
N LYS A 19 2.59 0.17 10.34
CA LYS A 19 1.19 -0.16 10.17
C LYS A 19 0.38 1.06 9.78
N GLU A 20 0.73 2.21 10.31
CA GLU A 20 -0.01 3.41 10.02
C GLU A 20 0.10 3.81 8.57
N SER A 21 1.11 3.34 7.87
CA SER A 21 1.25 3.67 6.46
C SER A 21 0.40 2.77 5.56
N VAL A 22 -0.22 1.72 6.10
CA VAL A 22 -1.05 0.82 5.31
C VAL A 22 -2.42 1.45 5.14
N MET A 23 -2.87 1.50 3.89
CA MET A 23 -4.15 2.10 3.53
C MET A 23 -5.04 1.10 2.83
N GLU A 24 -6.33 1.34 2.87
CA GLU A 24 -7.28 0.53 2.12
C GLU A 24 -7.78 1.35 0.96
N GLY A 25 -8.14 0.67 -0.12
CA GLY A 25 -8.68 1.35 -1.26
C GLY A 25 -9.34 0.39 -2.22
N VAL A 26 -9.83 0.95 -3.33
CA VAL A 26 -10.51 0.19 -4.37
C VAL A 26 -9.82 0.49 -5.68
N VAL A 27 -9.59 -0.55 -6.47
CA VAL A 27 -8.96 -0.38 -7.77
C VAL A 27 -9.90 0.40 -8.67
N LYS A 28 -9.44 1.55 -9.15
CA LYS A 28 -10.23 2.35 -10.07
C LYS A 28 -10.18 1.74 -11.46
N TRP A 29 -8.98 1.44 -11.92
CA TRP A 29 -8.76 0.68 -13.14
C TRP A 29 -7.30 0.26 -13.20
N PHE A 30 -7.02 -0.75 -13.99
CA PHE A 30 -5.68 -1.23 -14.18
C PHE A 30 -5.54 -1.77 -15.60
N ASN A 31 -4.49 -1.38 -16.28
CA ASN A 31 -4.23 -1.85 -17.64
C ASN A 31 -3.00 -2.74 -17.61
N PHE A 32 -3.24 -4.04 -17.73
CA PHE A 32 -2.16 -5.02 -17.64
C PHE A 32 -1.15 -4.85 -18.78
N GLN A 33 -1.62 -4.51 -19.96
CA GLN A 33 -0.72 -4.36 -21.09
C GLN A 33 0.21 -3.17 -20.94
N LYS A 34 -0.32 -2.07 -20.43
CA LYS A 34 0.50 -0.89 -20.20
C LYS A 34 1.26 -0.99 -18.88
N GLY A 35 0.80 -1.87 -17.99
CA GLY A 35 1.51 -2.15 -16.76
C GLY A 35 1.28 -1.16 -15.63
N TYR A 36 0.14 -0.46 -15.61
CA TYR A 36 -0.12 0.46 -14.53
C TYR A 36 -1.62 0.70 -14.37
N GLY A 37 -1.98 1.32 -13.26
CA GLY A 37 -3.35 1.66 -12.97
C GLY A 37 -3.42 2.62 -11.80
N PHE A 38 -4.63 2.76 -11.26
CA PHE A 38 -4.86 3.67 -10.14
C PHE A 38 -5.76 3.02 -9.11
N ILE A 39 -5.49 3.34 -7.85
CA ILE A 39 -6.28 2.88 -6.71
C ILE A 39 -6.86 4.12 -6.05
N THR A 40 -8.13 4.07 -5.71
CA THR A 40 -8.79 5.17 -4.99
C THR A 40 -8.78 4.79 -3.51
N PRO A 41 -8.00 5.50 -2.68
CA PRO A 41 -7.97 5.19 -1.25
C PRO A 41 -9.32 5.47 -0.60
N THR A 42 -9.68 4.68 0.38
CA THR A 42 -10.91 4.88 1.12
C THR A 42 -10.80 6.19 1.90
N GLY A 43 -11.76 7.06 1.73
CA GLY A 43 -11.77 8.32 2.45
C GLY A 43 -10.88 9.41 1.86
N ASP A 44 -10.28 9.15 0.71
CA ASP A 44 -9.43 10.13 0.05
C ASP A 44 -9.87 10.23 -1.40
N GLU A 45 -9.80 11.43 -1.95
CA GLU A 45 -10.24 11.65 -3.31
C GLU A 45 -9.13 11.49 -4.33
N LYS A 46 -7.89 11.51 -3.91
CA LYS A 46 -6.77 11.43 -4.83
C LYS A 46 -6.40 10.00 -5.12
N ASP A 47 -6.42 9.65 -6.39
CA ASP A 47 -6.02 8.32 -6.81
C ASP A 47 -4.52 8.13 -6.63
N VAL A 48 -4.13 6.91 -6.33
CA VAL A 48 -2.73 6.56 -6.14
C VAL A 48 -2.29 5.67 -7.29
N PHE A 49 -1.19 6.02 -7.91
CA PHE A 49 -0.63 5.28 -9.03
C PHE A 49 -0.11 3.92 -8.56
N VAL A 50 -0.33 2.87 -9.36
CA VAL A 50 0.22 1.55 -9.08
C VAL A 50 0.83 0.99 -10.34
N HIS A 51 2.06 0.45 -10.22
CA HIS A 51 2.76 -0.15 -11.35
C HIS A 51 2.76 -1.66 -11.18
N LYS A 52 2.78 -2.37 -12.30
CA LYS A 52 2.72 -3.84 -12.26
C LYS A 52 3.87 -4.45 -11.47
N THR A 53 5.02 -3.79 -11.40
CA THR A 53 6.13 -4.33 -10.63
C THR A 53 5.79 -4.45 -9.16
N SER A 54 4.96 -3.52 -8.63
CA SER A 54 4.52 -3.62 -7.24
C SER A 54 3.60 -4.81 -7.04
N LEU A 55 2.84 -5.17 -8.05
CA LEU A 55 1.98 -6.35 -7.98
C LEU A 55 2.82 -7.62 -8.02
N GLU A 56 3.80 -7.65 -8.90
CA GLU A 56 4.61 -8.84 -9.07
C GLU A 56 5.39 -9.18 -7.81
N LYS A 57 5.83 -8.17 -7.09
CA LYS A 57 6.55 -8.40 -5.85
C LYS A 57 5.71 -9.12 -4.82
N ASN A 58 4.40 -9.01 -4.94
CA ASN A 58 3.48 -9.65 -4.00
C ASN A 58 2.75 -10.83 -4.62
N GLY A 59 3.19 -11.29 -5.77
CA GLY A 59 2.58 -12.44 -6.42
C GLY A 59 1.24 -12.17 -7.06
N ILE A 60 0.92 -10.91 -7.31
CA ILE A 60 -0.35 -10.54 -7.94
C ILE A 60 -0.10 -10.30 -9.41
N ARG A 61 -0.91 -10.90 -10.27
CA ARG A 61 -0.74 -10.75 -11.70
C ARG A 61 -1.39 -9.50 -12.24
N THR A 62 -2.61 -9.22 -11.78
CA THR A 62 -3.35 -8.08 -12.28
C THR A 62 -4.38 -7.67 -11.24
N LEU A 63 -4.97 -6.52 -11.44
CA LEU A 63 -6.03 -6.03 -10.56
C LEU A 63 -7.30 -5.85 -11.37
N THR A 64 -8.43 -6.12 -10.73
CA THR A 64 -9.73 -5.98 -11.35
C THR A 64 -10.38 -4.69 -10.85
N GLU A 65 -11.03 -4.00 -11.77
CA GLU A 65 -11.74 -2.78 -11.42
C GLU A 65 -12.74 -3.05 -10.31
N GLY A 66 -12.74 -2.20 -9.28
CA GLY A 66 -13.64 -2.38 -8.15
C GLY A 66 -13.13 -3.30 -7.06
N GLN A 67 -11.96 -3.90 -7.25
CA GLN A 67 -11.41 -4.82 -6.27
C GLN A 67 -10.87 -4.07 -5.07
N LYS A 68 -11.13 -4.61 -3.87
CA LYS A 68 -10.62 -3.99 -2.64
C LYS A 68 -9.21 -4.48 -2.38
N VAL A 69 -8.35 -3.56 -2.01
CA VAL A 69 -6.96 -3.86 -1.75
C VAL A 69 -6.47 -3.07 -0.55
N THR A 70 -5.38 -3.54 0.05
CA THR A 70 -4.63 -2.74 1.01
C THR A 70 -3.27 -2.47 0.40
N PHE A 71 -2.68 -1.35 0.73
CA PHE A 71 -1.41 -0.98 0.14
C PHE A 71 -0.73 0.07 1.01
N GLU A 72 0.54 0.31 0.72
CA GLU A 72 1.29 1.38 1.36
C GLU A 72 1.63 2.40 0.29
N VAL A 73 1.83 3.63 0.70
CA VAL A 73 2.16 4.70 -0.22
C VAL A 73 3.64 5.01 -0.10
N ALA A 74 4.33 4.99 -1.21
CA ALA A 74 5.73 5.38 -1.27
C ALA A 74 5.84 6.64 -2.09
N VAL A 75 6.60 7.61 -1.61
CA VAL A 75 6.81 8.85 -2.32
C VAL A 75 8.21 8.86 -2.90
N ASN A 76 8.30 9.07 -4.20
CA ASN A 76 9.57 9.10 -4.87
C ASN A 76 9.57 10.26 -5.84
N LYS A 77 10.51 11.18 -5.66
CA LYS A 77 10.62 12.37 -6.50
C LYS A 77 9.31 13.14 -6.55
N GLY A 78 8.65 13.24 -5.42
CA GLY A 78 7.41 14.01 -5.33
C GLY A 78 6.18 13.32 -5.84
N LYS A 79 6.30 12.06 -6.26
CA LYS A 79 5.15 11.30 -6.74
C LYS A 79 4.82 10.17 -5.80
N SER A 80 3.54 9.98 -5.53
CA SER A 80 3.09 8.90 -4.67
C SER A 80 2.70 7.70 -5.50
N SER A 81 3.09 6.52 -5.05
CA SER A 81 2.70 5.29 -5.70
C SER A 81 2.36 4.23 -4.67
N ALA A 82 1.52 3.30 -5.07
CA ALA A 82 1.13 2.21 -4.17
C ALA A 82 2.15 1.09 -4.25
N VAL A 83 2.54 0.60 -3.08
CA VAL A 83 3.48 -0.51 -2.99
C VAL A 83 2.94 -1.50 -1.96
N ASN A 84 3.53 -2.70 -1.92
CA ASN A 84 3.11 -3.74 -0.97
C ASN A 84 1.60 -3.97 -1.01
N ILE A 85 1.08 -4.12 -2.22
CA ILE A 85 -0.35 -4.27 -2.43
C ILE A 85 -0.79 -5.67 -2.07
N LYS A 86 -1.90 -5.77 -1.33
CA LYS A 86 -2.48 -7.04 -0.95
C LYS A 86 -3.96 -7.02 -1.27
N LEU A 87 -4.45 -8.14 -1.77
CA LEU A 87 -5.88 -8.29 -2.02
C LEU A 87 -6.59 -8.56 -0.69
N THR A 88 -7.74 -7.96 -0.50
CA THR A 88 -8.51 -8.20 0.72
C THR A 88 -9.71 -9.08 0.47
#